data_7189922f86707a330ea756c60cb25b91
#
_entry.id   7189922f86707a330ea756c60cb25b91
#
_cell.length_a   1.000
_cell.length_b   1.000
_cell.length_c   1.000
_cell.angle_alpha   90.00
_cell.angle_beta   90.00
_cell.angle_gamma   90.00
#
_symmetry.space_group_name_H-M   'P 1'
#
loop_
_entity.id
_entity.type
_entity.pdbx_description
1 polymer ?
#
loop_
_entity_poly.entity_id
_entity_poly.type
_entity_poly.pdbx_seq_one_letter_code
_entity_poly.pdbx_strand_id
1 'polypeptide(L)'
;IIYILNNGLQDDYGKDLYYYARYLPRPAVFWANNTTNEELKYSGNFILIKNQKIIDTLLQYNDNFIFIDFIKEREEYLVRRLFDQINLMFDPMVFDEMNVYDIEFVYPSGNPKINTKNKDVIKLFLSNLHYVKTVNVGQLGLFKRHQKKAKEILNFIKQEYPNVAAEKRK
;
A
#
# COMPACT_ATOMS: atom_id res chain seq x y z
N ILE A 1 -12.87 11.46 -2.27
CA ILE A 1 -13.44 10.10 -2.14
C ILE A 1 -14.42 10.03 -0.97
N ILE A 2 -14.01 10.31 0.29
CA ILE A 2 -14.90 10.27 1.47
C ILE A 2 -16.11 11.18 1.29
N TYR A 3 -15.92 12.36 0.73
CA TYR A 3 -16.99 13.31 0.44
C TYR A 3 -17.99 12.73 -0.57
N ILE A 4 -17.51 12.10 -1.65
CA ILE A 4 -18.35 11.45 -2.67
C ILE A 4 -19.13 10.27 -2.10
N LEU A 5 -18.51 9.48 -1.21
CA LEU A 5 -19.20 8.39 -0.52
C LEU A 5 -20.34 8.89 0.37
N ASN A 6 -20.20 10.07 0.95
CA ASN A 6 -21.21 10.64 1.86
C ASN A 6 -22.27 11.46 1.14
N ASN A 7 -21.95 12.12 0.03
CA ASN A 7 -22.81 13.09 -0.63
C ASN A 7 -23.24 12.71 -2.05
N GLY A 8 -22.76 11.56 -2.56
CA GLY A 8 -23.00 11.14 -3.93
C GLY A 8 -22.15 11.89 -4.94
N LEU A 9 -22.28 11.48 -6.22
CA LEU A 9 -21.64 12.14 -7.34
C LEU A 9 -22.41 13.43 -7.66
N GLN A 10 -21.76 14.58 -7.50
CA GLN A 10 -22.27 15.88 -7.93
C GLN A 10 -21.56 16.32 -9.22
N ASP A 11 -22.24 17.06 -10.07
CA ASP A 11 -21.74 17.47 -11.40
C ASP A 11 -20.46 18.32 -11.34
N ASP A 12 -20.14 18.93 -10.19
CA ASP A 12 -18.99 19.83 -10.03
C ASP A 12 -17.67 19.14 -9.71
N TYR A 13 -17.66 17.82 -9.50
CA TYR A 13 -16.48 17.08 -9.04
C TYR A 13 -15.74 16.29 -10.14
N GLY A 14 -16.08 16.48 -11.40
CA GLY A 14 -15.48 15.71 -12.49
C GLY A 14 -13.96 15.78 -12.49
N LYS A 15 -13.40 16.98 -12.36
CA LYS A 15 -11.96 17.20 -12.29
C LYS A 15 -11.27 16.39 -11.19
N ASP A 16 -11.79 16.45 -9.98
CA ASP A 16 -11.24 15.72 -8.84
C ASP A 16 -11.45 14.20 -8.98
N LEU A 17 -12.61 13.79 -9.52
CA LEU A 17 -12.90 12.38 -9.77
C LEU A 17 -11.91 11.75 -10.73
N TYR A 18 -11.65 12.39 -11.87
CA TYR A 18 -10.64 11.93 -12.83
C TYR A 18 -9.27 11.87 -12.21
N TYR A 19 -8.86 12.92 -11.51
CA TYR A 19 -7.55 12.98 -10.86
C TYR A 19 -7.35 11.81 -9.88
N TYR A 20 -8.28 11.62 -8.95
CA TYR A 20 -8.17 10.54 -7.99
C TYR A 20 -8.39 9.17 -8.60
N ALA A 21 -9.26 9.00 -9.59
CA ALA A 21 -9.45 7.74 -10.30
C ALA A 21 -8.16 7.28 -10.99
N ARG A 22 -7.34 8.21 -11.48
CA ARG A 22 -6.05 7.90 -12.12
C ARG A 22 -5.02 7.35 -11.13
N TYR A 23 -5.08 7.78 -9.87
CA TYR A 23 -4.18 7.29 -8.82
C TYR A 23 -4.65 5.99 -8.14
N LEU A 24 -5.94 5.69 -8.15
CA LEU A 24 -6.50 4.52 -7.45
C LEU A 24 -5.88 3.17 -7.84
N PRO A 25 -5.55 2.89 -9.11
CA PRO A 25 -4.96 1.62 -9.50
C PRO A 25 -3.48 1.46 -9.13
N ARG A 26 -2.87 2.46 -8.52
CA ARG A 26 -1.45 2.41 -8.14
C ARG A 26 -1.28 1.81 -6.74
N PRO A 27 -0.82 0.56 -6.63
CA PRO A 27 -0.54 -0.01 -5.32
C PRO A 27 0.67 0.68 -4.68
N ALA A 28 0.65 0.81 -3.37
CA ALA A 28 1.85 1.13 -2.63
C ALA A 28 2.77 -0.09 -2.65
N VAL A 29 3.90 0.01 -3.31
CA VAL A 29 4.86 -1.10 -3.40
C VAL A 29 5.76 -1.07 -2.18
N PHE A 30 5.66 -2.11 -1.36
CA PHE A 30 6.61 -2.37 -0.27
C PHE A 30 7.53 -3.52 -0.68
N TRP A 31 8.83 -3.24 -0.73
CA TRP A 31 9.86 -4.23 -0.96
C TRP A 31 10.56 -4.55 0.35
N ALA A 32 10.32 -5.74 0.88
CA ALA A 32 11.04 -6.23 2.03
C ALA A 32 12.44 -6.72 1.61
N ASN A 33 13.48 -6.17 2.22
CA ASN A 33 14.81 -6.76 2.10
C ASN A 33 14.99 -7.85 3.16
N ASN A 34 14.67 -9.08 2.81
CA ASN A 34 14.74 -10.24 3.69
C ASN A 34 16.02 -11.06 3.56
N THR A 35 16.93 -10.68 2.68
CA THR A 35 18.12 -11.48 2.32
C THR A 35 18.89 -11.94 3.56
N THR A 36 19.22 -11.04 4.47
CA THR A 36 19.97 -11.39 5.70
C THR A 36 19.19 -12.33 6.61
N ASN A 37 17.87 -12.18 6.74
CA ASN A 37 17.04 -13.07 7.54
C ASN A 37 16.95 -14.47 6.92
N GLU A 38 16.80 -14.55 5.62
CA GLU A 38 16.79 -15.80 4.88
C GLU A 38 18.16 -16.51 4.99
N GLU A 39 19.25 -15.78 4.84
CA GLU A 39 20.60 -16.32 5.04
C GLU A 39 20.79 -16.87 6.46
N LEU A 40 20.41 -16.15 7.49
CA LEU A 40 20.46 -16.61 8.88
C LEU A 40 19.63 -17.88 9.10
N LYS A 41 18.43 -17.94 8.49
CA LYS A 41 17.53 -19.09 8.61
C LYS A 41 18.05 -20.33 7.93
N TYR A 42 18.52 -20.20 6.66
CA TYR A 42 18.96 -21.35 5.86
C TYR A 42 20.37 -21.82 6.19
N SER A 43 21.25 -20.94 6.63
CA SER A 43 22.60 -21.31 7.06
C SER A 43 22.68 -21.93 8.46
N GLY A 44 21.56 -21.94 9.19
CA GLY A 44 21.56 -22.37 10.60
C GLY A 44 22.26 -21.39 11.56
N ASN A 45 22.66 -20.21 11.08
CA ASN A 45 23.43 -19.24 11.87
C ASN A 45 22.62 -18.57 13.01
N PHE A 46 21.33 -18.81 13.11
CA PHE A 46 20.56 -18.40 14.30
C PHE A 46 21.16 -18.98 15.61
N ILE A 47 21.84 -20.15 15.55
CA ILE A 47 22.51 -20.74 16.71
C ILE A 47 23.66 -19.86 17.25
N LEU A 48 24.19 -18.98 16.44
CA LEU A 48 25.26 -18.03 16.85
C LEU A 48 24.71 -16.84 17.66
N ILE A 49 23.41 -16.62 17.61
CA ILE A 49 22.74 -15.57 18.39
C ILE A 49 22.46 -16.14 19.77
N LYS A 50 23.21 -15.70 20.79
CA LYS A 50 23.12 -16.22 22.16
C LYS A 50 21.79 -15.84 22.86
N ASN A 51 21.21 -14.71 22.48
CA ASN A 51 19.99 -14.20 23.12
C ASN A 51 18.75 -14.73 22.42
N GLN A 52 18.07 -15.70 23.04
CA GLN A 52 16.86 -16.34 22.49
C GLN A 52 15.76 -15.32 22.20
N LYS A 53 15.62 -14.24 22.99
CA LYS A 53 14.62 -13.20 22.76
C LYS A 53 14.83 -12.47 21.43
N ILE A 54 16.07 -12.30 20.99
CA ILE A 54 16.39 -11.73 19.67
C ILE A 54 15.91 -12.67 18.58
N ILE A 55 16.19 -13.97 18.70
CA ILE A 55 15.75 -15.01 17.73
C ILE A 55 14.23 -14.98 17.61
N ASP A 56 13.53 -15.09 18.74
CA ASP A 56 12.05 -15.14 18.78
C ASP A 56 11.44 -13.88 18.15
N THR A 57 12.03 -12.72 18.41
CA THR A 57 11.54 -11.45 17.86
C THR A 57 11.81 -11.34 16.35
N LEU A 58 12.94 -11.85 15.87
CA LEU A 58 13.25 -11.94 14.44
C LEU A 58 12.30 -12.89 13.71
N LEU A 59 12.02 -14.06 14.28
CA LEU A 59 11.06 -15.01 13.70
C LEU A 59 9.66 -14.40 13.62
N GLN A 60 9.16 -13.78 14.70
CA GLN A 60 7.88 -13.07 14.69
C GLN A 60 7.85 -11.89 13.68
N TYR A 61 8.97 -11.21 13.50
CA TYR A 61 9.08 -10.16 12.48
C TYR A 61 8.92 -10.73 11.09
N ASN A 62 9.54 -11.88 10.80
CA ASN A 62 9.42 -12.55 9.51
C ASN A 62 8.01 -13.08 9.24
N ASP A 63 7.35 -13.65 10.24
CA ASP A 63 5.97 -14.15 10.08
C ASP A 63 4.99 -13.04 9.66
N ASN A 64 5.25 -11.80 10.07
CA ASN A 64 4.43 -10.67 9.65
C ASN A 64 4.51 -10.37 8.14
N PHE A 65 5.60 -10.75 7.44
CA PHE A 65 5.69 -10.58 5.99
C PHE A 65 4.68 -11.45 5.24
N ILE A 66 4.47 -12.68 5.68
CA ILE A 66 3.46 -13.58 5.09
C ILE A 66 2.08 -12.90 5.12
N PHE A 67 1.76 -12.25 6.23
CA PHE A 67 0.49 -11.56 6.37
C PHE A 67 0.40 -10.27 5.52
N ILE A 68 1.51 -9.57 5.35
CA ILE A 68 1.61 -8.41 4.46
C ILE A 68 1.35 -8.83 3.02
N ASP A 69 1.96 -9.93 2.55
CA ASP A 69 1.78 -10.46 1.20
C ASP A 69 0.31 -10.90 0.96
N PHE A 70 -0.31 -11.56 1.93
CA PHE A 70 -1.73 -11.93 1.85
C PHE A 70 -2.65 -10.70 1.70
N ILE A 71 -2.39 -9.63 2.45
CA ILE A 71 -3.16 -8.39 2.34
C ILE A 71 -2.93 -7.70 1.00
N LYS A 72 -1.71 -7.75 0.47
CA LYS A 72 -1.35 -7.24 -0.86
C LYS A 72 -2.12 -7.94 -1.97
N GLU A 73 -2.18 -9.27 -1.96
CA GLU A 73 -2.98 -10.04 -2.92
C GLU A 73 -4.47 -9.65 -2.89
N ARG A 74 -5.00 -9.46 -1.69
CA ARG A 74 -6.38 -8.99 -1.53
C ARG A 74 -6.59 -7.58 -2.08
N GLU A 75 -5.64 -6.68 -1.86
CA GLU A 75 -5.68 -5.32 -2.43
C GLU A 75 -5.66 -5.38 -3.95
N GLU A 76 -4.73 -6.13 -4.55
CA GLU A 76 -4.63 -6.29 -5.99
C GLU A 76 -5.93 -6.81 -6.63
N TYR A 77 -6.58 -7.77 -5.99
CA TYR A 77 -7.88 -8.26 -6.44
C TYR A 77 -8.94 -7.16 -6.46
N LEU A 78 -9.04 -6.38 -5.38
CA LEU A 78 -10.01 -5.29 -5.26
C LEU A 78 -9.71 -4.15 -6.22
N VAL A 79 -8.44 -3.82 -6.42
CA VAL A 79 -7.99 -2.78 -7.36
C VAL A 79 -8.31 -3.18 -8.80
N ARG A 80 -8.12 -4.45 -9.20
CA ARG A 80 -8.52 -4.93 -10.54
C ARG A 80 -10.01 -4.73 -10.78
N ARG A 81 -10.85 -5.11 -9.83
CA ARG A 81 -12.30 -4.90 -9.92
C ARG A 81 -12.67 -3.42 -10.02
N LEU A 82 -11.96 -2.57 -9.28
CA LEU A 82 -12.16 -1.13 -9.35
C LEU A 82 -11.74 -0.56 -10.71
N PHE A 83 -10.66 -1.09 -11.29
CA PHE A 83 -10.17 -0.70 -12.60
C PHE A 83 -11.20 -0.97 -13.71
N ASP A 84 -11.87 -2.12 -13.66
CA ASP A 84 -12.95 -2.44 -14.62
C ASP A 84 -14.07 -1.41 -14.58
N GLN A 85 -14.42 -0.90 -13.40
CA GLN A 85 -15.45 0.13 -13.27
C GLN A 85 -14.94 1.52 -13.69
N ILE A 86 -13.68 1.83 -13.44
CA ILE A 86 -13.04 3.06 -13.94
C ILE A 86 -13.18 3.12 -15.46
N ASN A 87 -12.92 2.02 -16.16
CA ASN A 87 -13.04 1.93 -17.62
C ASN A 87 -14.48 2.16 -18.11
N LEU A 88 -15.47 1.83 -17.31
CA LEU A 88 -16.89 2.06 -17.65
C LEU A 88 -17.37 3.48 -17.32
N MET A 89 -16.69 4.16 -16.42
CA MET A 89 -17.14 5.44 -15.87
C MET A 89 -16.42 6.65 -16.46
N PHE A 90 -15.16 6.49 -16.85
CA PHE A 90 -14.28 7.59 -17.19
C PHE A 90 -13.86 7.53 -18.66
N ASP A 91 -13.66 8.70 -19.26
CA ASP A 91 -13.18 8.82 -20.64
C ASP A 91 -11.65 8.61 -20.66
N PRO A 92 -11.14 7.64 -21.44
CA PRO A 92 -9.70 7.41 -21.55
C PRO A 92 -8.95 8.59 -22.16
N MET A 93 -9.59 9.38 -23.02
CA MET A 93 -8.96 10.57 -23.62
C MET A 93 -8.64 11.64 -22.59
N VAL A 94 -9.51 11.80 -21.59
CA VAL A 94 -9.23 12.70 -20.45
C VAL A 94 -8.04 12.20 -19.63
N PHE A 95 -7.91 10.88 -19.45
CA PHE A 95 -6.75 10.30 -18.77
C PHE A 95 -5.45 10.51 -19.56
N ASP A 96 -5.51 10.51 -20.90
CA ASP A 96 -4.34 10.80 -21.74
C ASP A 96 -3.85 12.25 -21.57
N GLU A 97 -4.77 13.21 -21.49
CA GLU A 97 -4.42 14.61 -21.23
C GLU A 97 -3.74 14.82 -19.86
N MET A 98 -3.98 13.93 -18.92
CA MET A 98 -3.42 14.00 -17.56
C MET A 98 -1.99 13.44 -17.47
N ASN A 99 -1.51 12.74 -18.49
CA ASN A 99 -0.18 12.15 -18.48
C ASN A 99 0.87 13.24 -18.73
N VAL A 100 1.76 13.47 -17.78
CA VAL A 100 2.97 14.25 -17.95
C VAL A 100 4.16 13.30 -18.01
N TYR A 101 5.19 13.66 -18.73
CA TYR A 101 6.46 12.92 -18.74
C TYR A 101 6.94 12.80 -17.29
N ASP A 102 7.28 11.57 -16.90
CA ASP A 102 7.52 11.12 -15.54
C ASP A 102 6.25 10.65 -14.80
N ILE A 103 6.35 10.31 -13.58
CA ILE A 103 5.41 9.54 -12.79
C ILE A 103 4.22 10.39 -12.28
N GLU A 104 4.18 11.67 -12.59
CA GLU A 104 3.16 12.60 -12.09
C GLU A 104 2.00 12.79 -13.06
N PHE A 105 0.79 12.91 -12.51
CA PHE A 105 -0.40 13.28 -13.24
C PHE A 105 -0.79 14.71 -12.92
N VAL A 106 -1.24 15.42 -13.96
CA VAL A 106 -1.87 16.72 -13.79
C VAL A 106 -3.39 16.58 -13.71
N TYR A 107 -4.04 17.58 -13.17
CA TYR A 107 -5.48 17.68 -13.25
C TYR A 107 -5.93 17.83 -14.70
N PRO A 108 -7.09 17.23 -15.08
CA PRO A 108 -7.63 17.41 -16.42
C PRO A 108 -8.08 18.85 -16.65
N SER A 109 -8.15 19.26 -17.91
CA SER A 109 -8.67 20.56 -18.32
C SER A 109 -10.17 20.66 -17.99
N GLY A 110 -10.59 21.79 -17.44
CA GLY A 110 -11.99 22.03 -17.12
C GLY A 110 -12.56 21.12 -16.04
N ASN A 111 -13.82 20.72 -16.20
CA ASN A 111 -14.53 19.81 -15.29
C ASN A 111 -15.21 18.69 -16.11
N PRO A 112 -14.46 17.67 -16.58
CA PRO A 112 -14.98 16.60 -17.44
C PRO A 112 -16.03 15.79 -16.69
N LYS A 113 -17.09 15.44 -17.40
CA LYS A 113 -18.16 14.60 -16.85
C LYS A 113 -17.80 13.12 -16.96
N ILE A 114 -18.29 12.31 -16.04
CA ILE A 114 -18.19 10.87 -16.16
C ILE A 114 -19.10 10.37 -17.30
N ASN A 115 -18.66 9.30 -17.98
CA ASN A 115 -19.36 8.77 -19.17
C ASN A 115 -20.63 8.00 -18.85
N THR A 116 -20.85 7.60 -17.60
CA THR A 116 -22.00 6.78 -17.23
C THR A 116 -23.00 7.52 -16.37
N LYS A 117 -24.29 7.29 -16.67
CA LYS A 117 -25.43 7.65 -15.80
C LYS A 117 -26.03 6.42 -15.12
N ASN A 118 -25.46 5.24 -15.34
CA ASN A 118 -25.96 3.99 -14.78
C ASN A 118 -25.68 3.95 -13.27
N LYS A 119 -26.75 4.04 -12.48
CA LYS A 119 -26.67 4.08 -11.01
C LYS A 119 -26.07 2.81 -10.42
N ASP A 120 -26.23 1.66 -11.05
CA ASP A 120 -25.69 0.39 -10.57
C ASP A 120 -24.17 0.35 -10.74
N VAL A 121 -23.66 0.85 -11.87
CA VAL A 121 -22.21 1.00 -12.10
C VAL A 121 -21.60 1.94 -11.06
N ILE A 122 -22.23 3.08 -10.85
CA ILE A 122 -21.76 4.07 -9.85
C ILE A 122 -21.77 3.46 -8.44
N LYS A 123 -22.86 2.80 -8.05
CA LYS A 123 -22.98 2.13 -6.76
C LYS A 123 -21.91 1.06 -6.56
N LEU A 124 -21.64 0.25 -7.58
CA LEU A 124 -20.62 -0.78 -7.54
C LEU A 124 -19.22 -0.19 -7.40
N PHE A 125 -18.91 0.86 -8.15
CA PHE A 125 -17.66 1.62 -8.03
C PHE A 125 -17.46 2.15 -6.60
N LEU A 126 -18.45 2.82 -6.03
CA LEU A 126 -18.39 3.37 -4.68
C LEU A 126 -18.21 2.26 -3.63
N SER A 127 -18.89 1.12 -3.80
CA SER A 127 -18.75 -0.04 -2.93
C SER A 127 -17.33 -0.61 -2.96
N ASN A 128 -16.77 -0.85 -4.15
CA ASN A 128 -15.41 -1.35 -4.28
C ASN A 128 -14.36 -0.35 -3.78
N LEU A 129 -14.58 0.93 -4.01
CA LEU A 129 -13.76 2.02 -3.48
C LEU A 129 -13.72 2.01 -1.95
N HIS A 130 -14.85 1.75 -1.29
CA HIS A 130 -14.92 1.58 0.15
C HIS A 130 -14.07 0.40 0.63
N TYR A 131 -14.13 -0.74 -0.07
CA TYR A 131 -13.32 -1.91 0.29
C TYR A 131 -11.82 -1.66 0.10
N VAL A 132 -11.41 -1.03 -1.02
CA VAL A 132 -10.01 -0.64 -1.23
C VAL A 132 -9.52 0.28 -0.12
N LYS A 133 -10.30 1.31 0.23
CA LYS A 133 -9.98 2.20 1.36
C LYS A 133 -9.79 1.42 2.66
N THR A 134 -10.68 0.47 2.96
CA THR A 134 -10.61 -0.32 4.20
C THR A 134 -9.34 -1.17 4.25
N VAL A 135 -8.98 -1.80 3.13
CA VAL A 135 -7.74 -2.58 3.02
C VAL A 135 -6.52 -1.68 3.23
N ASN A 136 -6.47 -0.50 2.59
CA ASN A 136 -5.36 0.44 2.74
C ASN A 136 -5.19 0.95 4.17
N VAL A 137 -6.28 1.21 4.88
CA VAL A 137 -6.24 1.57 6.31
C VAL A 137 -5.67 0.41 7.14
N GLY A 138 -6.10 -0.83 6.84
CA GLY A 138 -5.56 -2.04 7.48
C GLY A 138 -4.06 -2.21 7.23
N GLN A 139 -3.61 -2.05 5.98
CA GLN A 139 -2.19 -2.10 5.61
C GLN A 139 -1.36 -1.06 6.36
N LEU A 140 -1.83 0.18 6.41
CA LEU A 140 -1.13 1.24 7.16
C LEU A 140 -0.93 0.85 8.64
N GLY A 141 -1.95 0.24 9.25
CA GLY A 141 -1.86 -0.29 10.62
C GLY A 141 -0.82 -1.41 10.74
N LEU A 142 -0.76 -2.31 9.76
CA LEU A 142 0.23 -3.38 9.69
C LEU A 142 1.66 -2.84 9.57
N PHE A 143 1.90 -1.92 8.64
CA PHE A 143 3.22 -1.32 8.44
C PHE A 143 3.70 -0.57 9.69
N LYS A 144 2.82 0.14 10.40
CA LYS A 144 3.18 0.80 11.67
C LYS A 144 3.58 -0.21 12.73
N ARG A 145 2.86 -1.34 12.86
CA ARG A 145 3.23 -2.42 13.80
C ARG A 145 4.56 -3.06 13.41
N HIS A 146 4.75 -3.32 12.12
CA HIS A 146 5.99 -3.89 11.60
C HIS A 146 7.19 -2.96 11.85
N GLN A 147 7.05 -1.67 11.59
CA GLN A 147 8.07 -0.66 11.90
C GLN A 147 8.40 -0.62 13.41
N LYS A 148 7.38 -0.73 14.27
CA LYS A 148 7.60 -0.78 15.72
C LYS A 148 8.44 -2.01 16.10
N LYS A 149 8.11 -3.19 15.57
CA LYS A 149 8.88 -4.42 15.79
C LYS A 149 10.32 -4.31 15.30
N ALA A 150 10.56 -3.76 14.11
CA ALA A 150 11.90 -3.51 13.61
C ALA A 150 12.73 -2.63 14.57
N LYS A 151 12.13 -1.57 15.13
CA LYS A 151 12.79 -0.71 16.12
C LYS A 151 13.11 -1.46 17.43
N GLU A 152 12.21 -2.32 17.90
CA GLU A 152 12.43 -3.16 19.08
C GLU A 152 13.62 -4.10 18.88
N ILE A 153 13.70 -4.79 17.73
CA ILE A 153 14.82 -5.67 17.36
C ILE A 153 16.14 -4.89 17.34
N LEU A 154 16.15 -3.75 16.65
CA LEU A 154 17.36 -2.90 16.60
C LEU A 154 17.85 -2.47 17.98
N ASN A 155 16.93 -2.17 18.88
CA ASN A 155 17.28 -1.81 20.24
C ASN A 155 17.85 -3.00 21.02
N PHE A 156 17.27 -4.19 20.88
CA PHE A 156 17.80 -5.42 21.50
C PHE A 156 19.21 -5.76 20.99
N ILE A 157 19.42 -5.67 19.67
CA ILE A 157 20.72 -5.92 19.07
C ILE A 157 21.76 -4.92 19.56
N LYS A 158 21.41 -3.63 19.64
CA LYS A 158 22.33 -2.59 20.15
C LYS A 158 22.69 -2.78 21.61
N GLN A 159 21.77 -3.27 22.43
CA GLN A 159 22.02 -3.55 23.84
C GLN A 159 22.92 -4.76 24.02
N GLU A 160 22.70 -5.82 23.27
CA GLU A 160 23.44 -7.08 23.36
C GLU A 160 24.83 -6.98 22.71
N TYR A 161 24.95 -6.21 21.63
CA TYR A 161 26.16 -6.06 20.84
C TYR A 161 26.59 -4.59 20.70
N PRO A 162 26.99 -3.90 21.79
CA PRO A 162 27.26 -2.47 21.77
C PRO A 162 28.43 -2.07 20.85
N ASN A 163 29.42 -2.96 20.67
CA ASN A 163 30.59 -2.71 19.84
C ASN A 163 30.27 -2.69 18.33
N VAL A 164 29.31 -3.50 17.88
CA VAL A 164 28.86 -3.54 16.47
C VAL A 164 28.09 -2.25 16.11
N ALA A 165 27.43 -1.63 17.08
CA ALA A 165 26.70 -0.38 16.89
C ALA A 165 27.62 0.86 16.77
N ALA A 166 28.85 0.78 17.25
CA ALA A 166 29.83 1.88 17.23
C ALA A 166 30.59 1.98 15.89
N GLU A 167 30.83 0.87 15.19
CA GLU A 167 31.60 0.83 13.95
C GLU A 167 30.91 1.50 12.74
N LYS A 168 29.58 1.61 12.73
CA LYS A 168 28.82 2.27 11.64
C LYS A 168 28.77 3.80 11.70
N ARG A 169 29.50 4.43 12.66
CA ARG A 169 29.56 5.90 12.77
C ARG A 169 30.88 6.52 12.29
N LYS A 170 31.74 5.72 11.67
CA LYS A 170 32.94 6.17 10.96
C LYS A 170 32.69 6.00 9.46
#